data_1e10f8eaeed7d04329dbba05362e5b9c
#
_entry.id   1e10f8eaeed7d04329dbba05362e5b9c
#
_cell.length_a   1.000
_cell.length_b   1.000
_cell.length_c   1.000
_cell.angle_alpha   90.00
_cell.angle_beta   90.00
_cell.angle_gamma   90.00
#
_symmetry.space_group_name_H-M   'P 1'
#
loop_
_entity.id
_entity.type
_entity.pdbx_description
1 polymer ?
#
loop_
_entity_poly.entity_id
_entity_poly.type
_entity_poly.pdbx_seq_one_letter_code
_entity_poly.pdbx_strand_id
1 'polypeptide(L)'
;FGFKTLTRSYLMRLNGKIAERPQQMLMRVAVGIHKDDIQAAIKTYNLMSEGWFTHATPTLFNSGTPKPQMSSCFLLTMKEDSISGIYDTLKSCAQISQSAGGIGLSIHDIRATGSYIKGTNGASNGIVPMLRVFNDTARYVDQGGGKRKGSFAIYIEPWHADVFDFLDLKKNHGKEEQRARDLFYALWIPD
;
A
#
# COMPACT_ATOMS: atom_id res chain seq x y z
N PHE A 1 16.89 19.82 -8.29
CA PHE A 1 15.72 18.93 -8.24
C PHE A 1 15.57 18.30 -6.85
N GLY A 2 16.57 17.60 -6.32
CA GLY A 2 16.50 16.83 -5.07
C GLY A 2 16.07 17.66 -3.84
N PHE A 3 16.63 18.83 -3.62
CA PHE A 3 16.25 19.69 -2.50
C PHE A 3 14.76 20.11 -2.55
N LYS A 4 14.23 20.44 -3.74
CA LYS A 4 12.80 20.75 -3.90
C LYS A 4 11.90 19.55 -3.54
N THR A 5 12.33 18.34 -3.85
CA THR A 5 11.62 17.10 -3.49
C THR A 5 11.63 16.89 -1.98
N LEU A 6 12.79 17.05 -1.33
CA LEU A 6 12.90 16.95 0.13
C LEU A 6 12.00 17.97 0.84
N THR A 7 12.04 19.22 0.45
CA THR A 7 11.22 20.29 1.05
C THR A 7 9.73 20.09 0.84
N ARG A 8 9.33 19.54 -0.31
CA ARG A 8 7.92 19.31 -0.61
C ARG A 8 7.33 18.16 0.21
N SER A 9 8.06 17.04 0.36
CA SER A 9 7.46 15.78 0.79
C SER A 9 8.15 15.08 1.96
N TYR A 10 9.42 15.34 2.25
CA TYR A 10 10.21 14.56 3.20
C TYR A 10 10.52 15.27 4.52
N LEU A 11 10.87 16.56 4.45
CA LEU A 11 11.24 17.30 5.64
C LEU A 11 10.04 17.53 6.55
N MET A 12 10.23 17.34 7.85
CA MET A 12 9.19 17.56 8.85
C MET A 12 8.73 19.01 8.88
N ARG A 13 7.45 19.19 9.13
CA ARG A 13 6.81 20.50 9.25
C ARG A 13 6.21 20.66 10.64
N LEU A 14 6.35 21.85 11.18
CA LEU A 14 5.65 22.29 12.38
C LEU A 14 4.77 23.49 12.01
N ASN A 15 3.49 23.38 12.28
CA ASN A 15 2.50 24.42 11.92
C ASN A 15 2.61 24.86 10.43
N GLY A 16 2.77 23.90 9.53
CA GLY A 16 2.88 24.12 8.09
C GLY A 16 4.23 24.60 7.59
N LYS A 17 5.14 25.02 8.48
CA LYS A 17 6.50 25.48 8.13
C LYS A 17 7.50 24.33 8.24
N ILE A 18 8.51 24.32 7.34
CA ILE A 18 9.59 23.34 7.39
C ILE A 18 10.38 23.55 8.68
N ALA A 19 10.48 22.48 9.49
CA ALA A 19 11.13 22.52 10.80
C ALA A 19 12.50 21.82 10.82
N GLU A 20 12.85 21.08 9.78
CA GLU A 20 14.14 20.36 9.71
C GLU A 20 14.86 20.61 8.38
N ARG A 21 16.17 20.39 8.40
CA ARG A 21 17.02 20.40 7.21
C ARG A 21 17.36 18.95 6.81
N PRO A 22 17.91 18.70 5.59
CA PRO A 22 18.24 17.34 5.15
C PRO A 22 19.08 16.55 6.12
N GLN A 23 20.13 17.12 6.69
CA GLN A 23 21.00 16.47 7.67
C GLN A 23 20.26 16.13 8.96
N GLN A 24 19.35 17.00 9.41
CA GLN A 24 18.51 16.74 10.59
C GLN A 24 17.52 15.60 10.30
N MET A 25 16.97 15.53 9.09
CA MET A 25 16.15 14.38 8.65
C MET A 25 16.95 13.08 8.71
N LEU A 26 18.17 13.04 8.15
CA LEU A 26 19.01 11.86 8.18
C LEU A 26 19.34 11.42 9.61
N MET A 27 19.65 12.39 10.49
CA MET A 27 19.91 12.10 11.90
C MET A 27 18.64 11.60 12.62
N ARG A 28 17.49 12.22 12.40
CA ARG A 28 16.19 11.75 12.95
C ARG A 28 15.92 10.31 12.56
N VAL A 29 16.15 9.98 11.27
CA VAL A 29 15.95 8.62 10.75
C VAL A 29 16.89 7.63 11.44
N ALA A 30 18.16 7.95 11.53
CA ALA A 30 19.17 7.11 12.18
C ALA A 30 18.83 6.87 13.66
N VAL A 31 18.52 7.91 14.42
CA VAL A 31 18.10 7.80 15.82
C VAL A 31 16.80 7.01 15.96
N GLY A 32 15.82 7.24 15.08
CA GLY A 32 14.55 6.50 15.10
C GLY A 32 14.69 5.00 14.86
N ILE A 33 15.72 4.58 14.13
CA ILE A 33 16.04 3.16 13.89
C ILE A 33 16.77 2.56 15.07
N HIS A 34 17.83 3.21 15.53
CA HIS A 34 18.77 2.66 16.52
C HIS A 34 18.41 2.99 17.98
N LYS A 35 17.49 3.95 18.18
CA LYS A 35 17.02 4.38 19.51
C LYS A 35 18.19 4.73 20.45
N ASP A 36 18.44 3.93 21.45
CA ASP A 36 19.45 4.17 22.51
C ASP A 36 20.88 3.85 22.06
N ASP A 37 21.08 3.14 20.93
CA ASP A 37 22.40 2.88 20.37
C ASP A 37 22.90 4.07 19.55
N ILE A 38 23.44 5.05 20.26
CA ILE A 38 23.92 6.31 19.66
C ILE A 38 25.09 6.08 18.69
N GLN A 39 25.97 5.10 18.95
CA GLN A 39 27.12 4.82 18.08
C GLN A 39 26.64 4.25 16.73
N ALA A 40 25.67 3.32 16.74
CA ALA A 40 25.06 2.82 15.52
C ALA A 40 24.28 3.93 14.77
N ALA A 41 23.59 4.82 15.50
CA ALA A 41 22.90 5.96 14.90
C ALA A 41 23.87 6.91 14.17
N ILE A 42 24.99 7.26 14.79
CA ILE A 42 26.04 8.11 14.18
C ILE A 42 26.62 7.43 12.93
N LYS A 43 26.94 6.12 13.01
CA LYS A 43 27.45 5.36 11.87
C LYS A 43 26.47 5.37 10.70
N THR A 44 25.20 5.10 10.96
CA THR A 44 24.14 5.11 9.93
C THR A 44 23.95 6.51 9.34
N TYR A 45 23.94 7.55 10.16
CA TYR A 45 23.90 8.92 9.70
C TYR A 45 25.06 9.27 8.75
N ASN A 46 26.29 8.94 9.12
CA ASN A 46 27.47 9.20 8.29
C ASN A 46 27.35 8.51 6.92
N LEU A 47 27.02 7.22 6.92
CA LEU A 47 26.85 6.45 5.67
C LEU A 47 25.76 7.05 4.75
N MET A 48 24.64 7.48 5.32
CA MET A 48 23.59 8.14 4.53
C MET A 48 24.02 9.52 4.04
N SER A 49 24.68 10.30 4.90
CA SER A 49 25.15 11.66 4.59
C SER A 49 26.23 11.68 3.49
N GLU A 50 27.08 10.65 3.47
CA GLU A 50 28.11 10.46 2.45
C GLU A 50 27.58 9.82 1.16
N GLY A 51 26.32 9.38 1.14
CA GLY A 51 25.67 8.84 -0.05
C GLY A 51 25.94 7.36 -0.33
N TRP A 52 26.43 6.60 0.65
CA TRP A 52 26.64 5.15 0.51
C TRP A 52 25.34 4.39 0.33
N PHE A 53 24.27 4.81 0.98
CA PHE A 53 22.93 4.27 0.81
C PHE A 53 21.87 5.29 1.26
N THR A 54 20.61 4.98 0.96
CA THR A 54 19.45 5.66 1.53
C THR A 54 18.37 4.66 1.88
N HIS A 55 17.54 5.00 2.84
CA HIS A 55 16.36 4.20 3.19
C HIS A 55 15.20 4.44 2.22
N ALA A 56 14.27 3.49 2.19
CA ALA A 56 13.02 3.64 1.45
C ALA A 56 12.17 4.80 2.01
N THR A 57 11.32 5.34 1.16
CA THR A 57 10.48 6.50 1.44
C THR A 57 9.72 6.42 2.78
N PRO A 58 9.03 5.33 3.16
CA PRO A 58 8.33 5.26 4.44
C PRO A 58 9.25 5.38 5.65
N THR A 59 10.46 4.82 5.57
CA THR A 59 11.47 4.95 6.62
C THR A 59 11.90 6.41 6.77
N LEU A 60 12.19 7.09 5.65
CA LEU A 60 12.56 8.51 5.68
C LEU A 60 11.44 9.42 6.20
N PHE A 61 10.17 9.07 5.95
CA PHE A 61 9.02 9.83 6.44
C PHE A 61 8.73 9.60 7.92
N ASN A 62 8.79 8.36 8.38
CA ASN A 62 8.15 7.93 9.61
C ASN A 62 9.12 7.57 10.73
N SER A 63 10.40 7.26 10.43
CA SER A 63 11.38 6.98 11.47
C SER A 63 11.61 8.19 12.36
N GLY A 64 11.62 7.98 13.68
CA GLY A 64 11.74 9.04 14.67
C GLY A 64 10.50 9.92 14.82
N THR A 65 9.33 9.43 14.39
CA THR A 65 8.03 10.09 14.58
C THR A 65 7.14 9.28 15.54
N PRO A 66 6.04 9.85 16.07
CA PRO A 66 5.12 9.13 16.95
C PRO A 66 4.46 7.89 16.33
N LYS A 67 4.40 7.79 14.99
CA LYS A 67 3.88 6.62 14.27
C LYS A 67 4.96 6.09 13.32
N PRO A 68 5.94 5.32 13.82
CA PRO A 68 7.13 4.95 13.08
C PRO A 68 6.91 3.74 12.15
N GLN A 69 5.96 3.84 11.22
CA GLN A 69 5.79 2.80 10.20
C GLN A 69 6.89 2.93 9.15
N MET A 70 7.88 2.04 9.21
CA MET A 70 9.08 2.09 8.38
C MET A 70 9.07 1.13 7.19
N SER A 71 8.14 0.16 7.16
CA SER A 71 8.02 -0.77 6.02
C SER A 71 7.40 -0.10 4.81
N SER A 72 7.94 -0.39 3.63
CA SER A 72 7.47 0.19 2.36
C SER A 72 6.44 -0.67 1.65
N CYS A 73 6.50 -1.99 1.83
CA CYS A 73 5.69 -2.96 1.10
C CYS A 73 5.18 -4.05 2.04
N PHE A 74 3.96 -4.49 1.76
CA PHE A 74 3.25 -5.47 2.56
C PHE A 74 2.59 -6.50 1.66
N LEU A 75 2.71 -7.76 2.02
CA LEU A 75 2.01 -8.86 1.36
C LEU A 75 0.85 -9.31 2.26
N LEU A 76 -0.32 -9.37 1.69
CA LEU A 76 -1.55 -9.79 2.36
C LEU A 76 -2.20 -10.92 1.56
N THR A 77 -2.82 -11.84 2.29
CA THR A 77 -3.74 -12.82 1.73
C THR A 77 -5.14 -12.48 2.19
N MET A 78 -6.15 -12.70 1.36
CA MET A 78 -7.54 -12.58 1.75
C MET A 78 -7.79 -13.52 2.94
N LYS A 79 -8.40 -13.01 4.02
CA LYS A 79 -8.56 -13.79 5.27
C LYS A 79 -9.51 -14.97 5.09
N GLU A 80 -10.67 -14.68 4.50
CA GLU A 80 -11.72 -15.66 4.26
C GLU A 80 -12.59 -15.23 3.07
N ASP A 81 -13.18 -16.20 2.39
CA ASP A 81 -14.23 -15.98 1.40
C ASP A 81 -15.60 -15.72 2.09
N SER A 82 -15.63 -14.63 2.88
CA SER A 82 -16.77 -14.13 3.62
C SER A 82 -16.79 -12.61 3.63
N ILE A 83 -17.95 -11.99 3.87
CA ILE A 83 -18.05 -10.53 4.01
C ILE A 83 -17.12 -10.04 5.13
N SER A 84 -17.10 -10.71 6.26
CA SER A 84 -16.23 -10.34 7.39
C SER A 84 -14.75 -10.40 6.99
N GLY A 85 -14.29 -11.52 6.39
CA GLY A 85 -12.91 -11.68 5.97
C GLY A 85 -12.46 -10.69 4.90
N ILE A 86 -13.33 -10.43 3.92
CA ILE A 86 -13.08 -9.44 2.85
C ILE A 86 -12.94 -8.02 3.43
N TYR A 87 -13.87 -7.59 4.29
CA TYR A 87 -13.82 -6.25 4.88
C TYR A 87 -12.72 -6.08 5.93
N ASP A 88 -12.37 -7.13 6.68
CA ASP A 88 -11.20 -7.12 7.56
C ASP A 88 -9.89 -6.94 6.78
N THR A 89 -9.79 -7.61 5.64
CA THR A 89 -8.65 -7.46 4.72
C THR A 89 -8.62 -6.04 4.13
N LEU A 90 -9.76 -5.52 3.69
CA LEU A 90 -9.90 -4.16 3.18
C LEU A 90 -9.48 -3.12 4.23
N LYS A 91 -9.91 -3.29 5.49
CA LYS A 91 -9.50 -2.43 6.61
C LYS A 91 -7.98 -2.43 6.79
N SER A 92 -7.35 -3.61 6.74
CA SER A 92 -5.89 -3.75 6.83
C SER A 92 -5.20 -3.03 5.67
N CYS A 93 -5.70 -3.19 4.44
CA CYS A 93 -5.21 -2.47 3.27
C CYS A 93 -5.33 -0.93 3.44
N ALA A 94 -6.46 -0.45 3.93
CA ALA A 94 -6.68 0.98 4.18
C ALA A 94 -5.68 1.55 5.20
N GLN A 95 -5.44 0.84 6.30
CA GLN A 95 -4.49 1.26 7.35
C GLN A 95 -3.03 1.29 6.85
N ILE A 96 -2.63 0.32 6.04
CA ILE A 96 -1.30 0.28 5.41
C ILE A 96 -1.16 1.44 4.40
N SER A 97 -2.15 1.62 3.55
CA SER A 97 -2.17 2.68 2.53
C SER A 97 -2.09 4.08 3.15
N GLN A 98 -2.74 4.30 4.31
CA GLN A 98 -2.64 5.55 5.07
C GLN A 98 -1.19 5.91 5.43
N SER A 99 -0.33 4.91 5.61
CA SER A 99 1.11 5.08 5.90
C SER A 99 1.98 5.15 4.64
N ALA A 100 1.39 5.29 3.46
CA ALA A 100 2.05 5.26 2.16
C ALA A 100 2.73 3.91 1.83
N GLY A 101 2.26 2.80 2.41
CA GLY A 101 2.71 1.46 2.12
C GLY A 101 2.15 0.93 0.79
N GLY A 102 2.99 0.24 0.02
CA GLY A 102 2.54 -0.56 -1.13
C GLY A 102 2.00 -1.92 -0.66
N ILE A 103 0.96 -2.42 -1.31
CA ILE A 103 0.28 -3.65 -0.92
C ILE A 103 0.26 -4.62 -2.11
N GLY A 104 0.68 -5.87 -1.86
CA GLY A 104 0.39 -7.01 -2.69
C GLY A 104 -0.66 -7.87 -2.02
N LEU A 105 -1.80 -8.07 -2.65
CA LEU A 105 -2.94 -8.83 -2.12
C LEU A 105 -3.28 -9.99 -3.04
N SER A 106 -3.24 -11.21 -2.52
CA SER A 106 -3.76 -12.39 -3.23
C SER A 106 -5.24 -12.60 -2.95
N ILE A 107 -6.00 -12.92 -4.00
CA ILE A 107 -7.45 -13.12 -3.94
C ILE A 107 -7.88 -14.50 -4.49
N HIS A 108 -6.95 -15.45 -4.57
CA HIS A 108 -7.18 -16.75 -5.19
C HIS A 108 -8.36 -17.52 -4.60
N ASP A 109 -8.55 -17.40 -3.27
CA ASP A 109 -9.53 -18.15 -2.51
C ASP A 109 -10.95 -17.56 -2.53
N ILE A 110 -11.14 -16.42 -3.20
CA ILE A 110 -12.46 -15.80 -3.32
C ILE A 110 -13.25 -16.49 -4.42
N ARG A 111 -14.47 -16.90 -4.10
CA ARG A 111 -15.37 -17.57 -5.07
C ARG A 111 -15.71 -16.70 -6.26
N ALA A 112 -15.81 -17.34 -7.42
CA ALA A 112 -16.15 -16.69 -8.67
C ALA A 112 -17.63 -16.31 -8.78
N THR A 113 -17.94 -15.50 -9.77
CA THR A 113 -19.30 -15.17 -10.21
C THR A 113 -20.14 -16.43 -10.44
N GLY A 114 -21.38 -16.44 -9.94
CA GLY A 114 -22.30 -17.55 -10.07
C GLY A 114 -22.09 -18.69 -9.07
N SER A 115 -21.03 -18.68 -8.26
CA SER A 115 -20.80 -19.70 -7.23
C SER A 115 -21.92 -19.66 -6.19
N TYR A 116 -22.40 -20.86 -5.81
CA TYR A 116 -23.48 -20.99 -4.82
C TYR A 116 -23.09 -20.53 -3.42
N ILE A 117 -23.95 -19.74 -2.80
CA ILE A 117 -23.79 -19.27 -1.42
C ILE A 117 -24.77 -19.99 -0.51
N LYS A 118 -24.27 -20.99 0.24
CA LYS A 118 -25.09 -21.85 1.11
C LYS A 118 -25.93 -21.06 2.13
N GLY A 119 -25.39 -19.98 2.72
CA GLY A 119 -26.06 -19.22 3.78
C GLY A 119 -27.25 -18.38 3.31
N THR A 120 -27.27 -17.97 2.05
CA THR A 120 -28.32 -17.12 1.49
C THR A 120 -29.15 -17.81 0.41
N ASN A 121 -28.79 -19.04 0.04
CA ASN A 121 -29.36 -19.76 -1.11
C ASN A 121 -29.26 -18.96 -2.42
N GLY A 122 -28.25 -18.12 -2.55
CA GLY A 122 -28.01 -17.22 -3.68
C GLY A 122 -26.74 -17.56 -4.46
N ALA A 123 -26.40 -16.72 -5.42
CA ALA A 123 -25.21 -16.80 -6.22
C ALA A 123 -24.25 -15.63 -5.93
N SER A 124 -22.95 -15.89 -5.98
CA SER A 124 -21.91 -14.89 -5.82
C SER A 124 -21.88 -13.91 -7.00
N ASN A 125 -21.62 -12.64 -6.72
CA ASN A 125 -21.33 -11.63 -7.73
C ASN A 125 -19.86 -11.62 -8.19
N GLY A 126 -19.02 -12.50 -7.62
CA GLY A 126 -17.62 -12.69 -7.99
C GLY A 126 -16.69 -11.55 -7.51
N ILE A 127 -15.50 -11.54 -8.13
CA ILE A 127 -14.41 -10.65 -7.68
C ILE A 127 -14.52 -9.21 -8.20
N VAL A 128 -15.22 -8.95 -9.32
CA VAL A 128 -15.27 -7.62 -9.93
C VAL A 128 -15.91 -6.58 -9.01
N PRO A 129 -17.13 -6.79 -8.47
CA PRO A 129 -17.73 -5.84 -7.53
C PRO A 129 -16.92 -5.66 -6.25
N MET A 130 -16.29 -6.75 -5.75
CA MET A 130 -15.40 -6.68 -4.59
C MET A 130 -14.20 -5.78 -4.88
N LEU A 131 -13.51 -5.98 -6.01
CA LEU A 131 -12.33 -5.19 -6.37
C LEU A 131 -12.64 -3.72 -6.62
N ARG A 132 -13.86 -3.37 -7.02
CA ARG A 132 -14.30 -1.98 -7.08
C ARG A 132 -14.32 -1.31 -5.71
N VAL A 133 -14.75 -2.01 -4.67
CA VAL A 133 -14.68 -1.48 -3.29
C VAL A 133 -13.23 -1.24 -2.88
N PHE A 134 -12.31 -2.15 -3.20
CA PHE A 134 -10.87 -1.94 -2.98
C PHE A 134 -10.32 -0.75 -3.77
N ASN A 135 -10.74 -0.60 -5.02
CA ASN A 135 -10.37 0.53 -5.88
C ASN A 135 -10.80 1.88 -5.27
N ASP A 136 -12.05 2.00 -4.86
CA ASP A 136 -12.57 3.23 -4.28
C ASP A 136 -11.96 3.51 -2.90
N THR A 137 -11.67 2.47 -2.12
CA THR A 137 -10.94 2.60 -0.87
C THR A 137 -9.51 3.10 -1.10
N ALA A 138 -8.80 2.58 -2.10
CA ALA A 138 -7.46 3.06 -2.45
C ALA A 138 -7.46 4.55 -2.80
N ARG A 139 -8.45 5.00 -3.59
CA ARG A 139 -8.65 6.42 -3.92
C ARG A 139 -8.98 7.28 -2.70
N TYR A 140 -9.87 6.81 -1.83
CA TYR A 140 -10.31 7.54 -0.65
C TYR A 140 -9.18 7.75 0.35
N VAL A 141 -8.44 6.69 0.69
CA VAL A 141 -7.39 6.74 1.72
C VAL A 141 -6.21 7.60 1.30
N ASP A 142 -6.00 7.76 -0.01
CA ASP A 142 -4.93 8.56 -0.59
C ASP A 142 -5.09 10.09 -0.33
N GLN A 143 -6.21 10.55 0.16
CA GLN A 143 -6.47 11.97 0.47
C GLN A 143 -5.67 12.50 1.68
N GLY A 144 -4.89 11.69 2.34
CA GLY A 144 -4.23 11.95 3.61
C GLY A 144 -2.91 12.72 3.56
N GLY A 145 -2.81 13.87 2.88
CA GLY A 145 -1.85 14.88 3.30
C GLY A 145 -0.50 14.96 2.60
N GLY A 146 -0.43 14.85 1.28
CA GLY A 146 0.74 15.27 0.50
C GLY A 146 1.94 14.32 0.54
N LYS A 147 1.81 13.15 1.13
CA LYS A 147 2.76 12.05 1.05
C LYS A 147 2.54 11.25 -0.24
N ARG A 148 3.41 10.29 -0.50
CA ARG A 148 3.33 9.41 -1.66
C ARG A 148 2.07 8.55 -1.58
N LYS A 149 1.37 8.36 -2.72
CA LYS A 149 0.21 7.49 -2.83
C LYS A 149 0.58 6.04 -2.51
N GLY A 150 -0.25 5.35 -1.73
CA GLY A 150 -0.22 3.90 -1.63
C GLY A 150 -0.64 3.26 -2.96
N SER A 151 -0.24 2.02 -3.20
CA SER A 151 -0.64 1.27 -4.39
C SER A 151 -1.04 -0.14 -3.99
N PHE A 152 -2.12 -0.66 -4.61
CA PHE A 152 -2.60 -2.02 -4.39
C PHE A 152 -2.35 -2.83 -5.65
N ALA A 153 -1.50 -3.84 -5.54
CA ALA A 153 -1.30 -4.86 -6.56
C ALA A 153 -2.10 -6.11 -6.20
N ILE A 154 -3.02 -6.49 -7.05
CA ILE A 154 -3.92 -7.64 -6.86
C ILE A 154 -3.39 -8.81 -7.67
N TYR A 155 -3.28 -9.96 -7.02
CA TYR A 155 -2.77 -11.20 -7.61
C TYR A 155 -3.87 -12.25 -7.66
N ILE A 156 -4.02 -12.91 -8.81
CA ILE A 156 -4.94 -14.01 -9.01
C ILE A 156 -4.25 -15.16 -9.77
N GLU A 157 -4.66 -16.37 -9.50
CA GLU A 157 -4.19 -17.54 -10.25
C GLU A 157 -4.93 -17.68 -11.60
N PRO A 158 -4.24 -18.15 -12.68
CA PRO A 158 -4.82 -18.15 -14.04
C PRO A 158 -6.04 -19.06 -14.23
N TRP A 159 -6.23 -20.03 -13.36
CA TRP A 159 -7.37 -20.97 -13.41
C TRP A 159 -8.61 -20.48 -12.65
N HIS A 160 -8.56 -19.32 -12.02
CA HIS A 160 -9.75 -18.73 -11.39
C HIS A 160 -10.84 -18.47 -12.43
N ALA A 161 -12.09 -18.84 -12.14
CA ALA A 161 -13.15 -18.75 -13.14
C ALA A 161 -13.45 -17.33 -13.63
N ASP A 162 -13.20 -16.30 -12.80
CA ASP A 162 -13.36 -14.88 -13.18
C ASP A 162 -12.08 -14.25 -13.78
N VAL A 163 -11.08 -15.04 -14.21
CA VAL A 163 -9.79 -14.51 -14.69
C VAL A 163 -9.95 -13.57 -15.89
N PHE A 164 -10.85 -13.84 -16.81
CA PHE A 164 -11.08 -12.98 -17.98
C PHE A 164 -11.67 -11.63 -17.58
N ASP A 165 -12.63 -11.61 -16.66
CA ASP A 165 -13.18 -10.36 -16.12
C ASP A 165 -12.13 -9.57 -15.35
N PHE A 166 -11.25 -10.26 -14.61
CA PHE A 166 -10.10 -9.67 -13.94
C PHE A 166 -9.14 -8.97 -14.92
N LEU A 167 -8.81 -9.61 -16.04
CA LEU A 167 -7.94 -9.02 -17.08
C LEU A 167 -8.58 -7.80 -17.74
N ASP A 168 -9.89 -7.69 -17.72
CA ASP A 168 -10.64 -6.60 -18.30
C ASP A 168 -10.80 -5.38 -17.37
N LEU A 169 -10.46 -5.50 -16.09
CA LEU A 169 -10.66 -4.44 -15.08
C LEU A 169 -9.99 -3.09 -15.42
N LYS A 170 -8.91 -3.10 -16.21
CA LYS A 170 -8.16 -1.91 -16.64
C LYS A 170 -8.47 -1.41 -18.03
N LYS A 171 -9.35 -2.05 -18.79
CA LYS A 171 -9.70 -1.61 -20.13
C LYS A 171 -10.26 -0.18 -20.14
N ASN A 172 -9.90 0.61 -21.15
CA ASN A 172 -10.33 2.01 -21.31
C ASN A 172 -11.74 2.18 -21.86
N HIS A 173 -12.40 1.08 -22.24
CA HIS A 173 -13.73 1.05 -22.83
C HIS A 173 -14.63 0.04 -22.11
N GLY A 174 -15.92 0.05 -22.42
CA GLY A 174 -16.92 -0.81 -21.80
C GLY A 174 -17.59 -0.15 -20.60
N LYS A 175 -18.39 -0.92 -19.88
CA LYS A 175 -19.16 -0.43 -18.74
C LYS A 175 -18.26 -0.11 -17.55
N GLU A 176 -18.41 1.07 -16.98
CA GLU A 176 -17.59 1.54 -15.86
C GLU A 176 -17.77 0.71 -14.59
N GLU A 177 -18.95 0.14 -14.38
CA GLU A 177 -19.23 -0.79 -13.29
C GLU A 177 -18.40 -2.09 -13.32
N GLN A 178 -17.78 -2.40 -14.46
CA GLN A 178 -16.90 -3.54 -14.66
C GLN A 178 -15.41 -3.15 -14.65
N ARG A 179 -15.07 -1.98 -14.15
CA ARG A 179 -13.70 -1.44 -14.15
C ARG A 179 -13.24 -1.09 -12.74
N ALA A 180 -11.94 -1.25 -12.49
CA ALA A 180 -11.26 -0.87 -11.26
C ALA A 180 -9.82 -0.43 -11.61
N ARG A 181 -9.67 0.75 -12.24
CA ARG A 181 -8.45 1.16 -12.95
C ARG A 181 -7.34 1.66 -12.06
N ASP A 182 -7.62 2.03 -10.81
CA ASP A 182 -6.61 2.55 -9.89
C ASP A 182 -5.80 1.43 -9.21
N LEU A 183 -6.26 0.18 -9.30
CA LEU A 183 -5.53 -0.99 -8.83
C LEU A 183 -4.51 -1.48 -9.87
N PHE A 184 -3.50 -2.20 -9.43
CA PHE A 184 -2.56 -2.92 -10.29
C PHE A 184 -2.90 -4.41 -10.28
N TYR A 185 -2.68 -5.09 -11.40
CA TYR A 185 -3.09 -6.46 -11.61
C TYR A 185 -1.93 -7.34 -12.07
N ALA A 186 -1.83 -8.54 -11.51
CA ALA A 186 -0.85 -9.52 -11.89
C ALA A 186 -1.46 -10.94 -11.81
N LEU A 187 -0.98 -11.83 -12.67
CA LEU A 187 -1.25 -13.24 -12.56
C LEU A 187 -0.18 -13.89 -11.67
N TRP A 188 -0.62 -14.71 -10.73
CA TRP A 188 0.25 -15.60 -9.98
C TRP A 188 0.32 -16.94 -10.72
N ILE A 189 1.43 -17.19 -11.41
CA ILE A 189 1.61 -18.37 -12.26
C ILE A 189 2.61 -19.28 -11.53
N PRO A 190 2.15 -20.38 -10.92
CA PRO A 190 3.04 -21.41 -10.37
C PRO A 190 3.83 -22.13 -11.47
N ASP A 191 4.91 -22.79 -11.05
CA ASP A 191 5.75 -23.63 -11.90
C ASP A 191 5.02 -24.88 -12.40
#